data_99af930a06f50e00210ac30238656817
#
_entry.id   99af930a06f50e00210ac30238656817
#
_cell.length_a   1.000
_cell.length_b   1.000
_cell.length_c   1.000
_cell.angle_alpha   90.00
_cell.angle_beta   90.00
_cell.angle_gamma   90.00
#
_symmetry.space_group_name_H-M   'P 1'
#
loop_
_entity.id
_entity.type
_entity.pdbx_description
1 polymer ?
#
loop_
_entity_poly.entity_id
_entity_poly.type
_entity_poly.pdbx_seq_one_letter_code
_entity_poly.pdbx_strand_id
1 'polypeptide(L)'
;MPTKHPNIVKGIANLHQLHMMLIGFILIGLMLNSSGINNWAIKIPVEQFSVIRNLAIETSQVWADIANPLGLNKPRVWIDDVKLFLLSNLEKNVIFSSNKIQKVKNQPHLASPINTIALVGDSIMAVSVAPNLNRELKKLGIATVIQAYKSGTGLARPDYFNWMTEYPKLLGGQLPQIIICVIGSNDAQGFQVGNKVYQFGQPEWSEEYAKRLESFLMMLKAKNAHVYWVALPKMRSPVFDAKIQVLNKLVATHLEQQAGITLIPTNTILSPDSPNTYLEYAQDPKLGQEHLRTEDGIHLSDAGGRKLALGVISYLNRDGIFAGQDSSK
;
A
#
# COMPACT_ATOMS: atom_id res chain seq x y z
N MET A 1 21.07 25.79 66.78
CA MET A 1 20.36 26.41 65.67
C MET A 1 20.52 25.50 64.43
N PRO A 2 19.49 24.90 63.89
CA PRO A 2 19.62 24.08 62.68
C PRO A 2 19.54 25.00 61.44
N THR A 3 20.56 24.97 60.61
CA THR A 3 20.65 25.66 59.33
C THR A 3 19.65 25.02 58.35
N LYS A 4 18.58 25.74 58.00
CA LYS A 4 17.67 25.36 56.93
C LYS A 4 18.42 25.36 55.60
N HIS A 5 18.42 24.22 54.92
CA HIS A 5 18.94 24.06 53.56
C HIS A 5 17.97 24.70 52.54
N PRO A 6 18.23 25.89 51.98
CA PRO A 6 17.34 26.55 51.03
C PRO A 6 17.27 25.90 49.65
N ASN A 7 18.18 24.97 49.35
CA ASN A 7 18.29 24.39 48.02
C ASN A 7 17.29 23.25 47.74
N ILE A 8 16.80 22.55 48.76
CA ILE A 8 15.86 21.43 48.57
C ILE A 8 14.48 21.93 48.19
N VAL A 9 14.03 23.05 48.80
CA VAL A 9 12.70 23.64 48.52
C VAL A 9 12.63 24.21 47.10
N LYS A 10 13.71 24.81 46.61
CA LYS A 10 13.80 25.30 45.21
C LYS A 10 13.79 24.14 44.21
N GLY A 11 14.44 23.04 44.52
CA GLY A 11 14.45 21.84 43.66
C GLY A 11 13.08 21.20 43.52
N ILE A 12 12.30 21.12 44.59
CA ILE A 12 10.94 20.55 44.57
C ILE A 12 9.98 21.50 43.81
N ALA A 13 10.08 22.80 43.98
CA ALA A 13 9.30 23.76 43.24
C ALA A 13 9.58 23.70 41.72
N ASN A 14 10.84 23.55 41.34
CA ASN A 14 11.23 23.40 39.94
C ASN A 14 10.72 22.07 39.33
N LEU A 15 10.72 20.98 40.09
CA LEU A 15 10.20 19.70 39.65
C LEU A 15 8.67 19.74 39.46
N HIS A 16 7.95 20.37 40.37
CA HIS A 16 6.52 20.55 40.23
C HIS A 16 6.16 21.45 39.02
N GLN A 17 6.88 22.52 38.80
CA GLN A 17 6.72 23.36 37.60
C GLN A 17 7.01 22.57 36.32
N LEU A 18 8.04 21.76 36.29
CA LEU A 18 8.37 20.91 35.16
C LEU A 18 7.26 19.90 34.86
N HIS A 19 6.71 19.23 35.88
CA HIS A 19 5.56 18.34 35.73
C HIS A 19 4.31 19.05 35.21
N MET A 20 4.00 20.25 35.74
CA MET A 20 2.87 21.04 35.25
C MET A 20 3.05 21.46 33.79
N MET A 21 4.26 21.87 33.40
CA MET A 21 4.57 22.18 32.00
C MET A 21 4.42 20.94 31.12
N LEU A 22 4.91 19.78 31.54
CA LEU A 22 4.79 18.51 30.79
C LEU A 22 3.33 18.09 30.59
N ILE A 23 2.52 18.18 31.65
CA ILE A 23 1.07 17.96 31.59
C ILE A 23 0.41 18.94 30.62
N GLY A 24 0.79 20.22 30.70
CA GLY A 24 0.30 21.26 29.79
C GLY A 24 0.62 20.94 28.32
N PHE A 25 1.85 20.51 28.00
CA PHE A 25 2.24 20.12 26.66
C PHE A 25 1.48 18.88 26.17
N ILE A 26 1.26 17.88 27.03
CA ILE A 26 0.47 16.68 26.69
C ILE A 26 -0.98 17.09 26.39
N LEU A 27 -1.60 17.92 27.23
CA LEU A 27 -2.98 18.39 27.04
C LEU A 27 -3.11 19.20 25.74
N ILE A 28 -2.18 20.13 25.49
CA ILE A 28 -2.16 20.90 24.25
C ILE A 28 -1.99 19.97 23.04
N GLY A 29 -1.09 18.99 23.12
CA GLY A 29 -0.88 18.00 22.06
C GLY A 29 -2.15 17.18 21.77
N LEU A 30 -2.86 16.76 22.80
CA LEU A 30 -4.16 16.08 22.67
C LEU A 30 -5.21 17.00 22.05
N MET A 31 -5.28 18.27 22.49
CA MET A 31 -6.20 19.27 21.95
C MET A 31 -5.98 19.53 20.46
N LEU A 32 -4.74 19.65 20.03
CA LEU A 32 -4.38 19.94 18.64
C LEU A 32 -4.44 18.72 17.72
N ASN A 33 -4.69 17.52 18.23
CA ASN A 33 -4.70 16.28 17.47
C ASN A 33 -6.05 15.52 17.57
N SER A 34 -7.16 16.23 17.57
CA SER A 34 -8.51 15.66 17.70
C SER A 34 -8.79 14.53 16.70
N SER A 35 -8.46 14.73 15.44
CA SER A 35 -8.61 13.70 14.38
C SER A 35 -7.67 12.52 14.55
N GLY A 36 -6.46 12.73 15.06
CA GLY A 36 -5.51 11.67 15.36
C GLY A 36 -5.96 10.76 16.51
N ILE A 37 -6.59 11.34 17.53
CA ILE A 37 -7.15 10.60 18.68
C ILE A 37 -8.31 9.72 18.21
N ASN A 38 -9.22 10.26 17.38
CA ASN A 38 -10.33 9.50 16.84
C ASN A 38 -9.84 8.34 15.97
N ASN A 39 -8.89 8.58 15.07
CA ASN A 39 -8.28 7.54 14.23
C ASN A 39 -7.56 6.45 15.05
N TRP A 40 -6.97 6.81 16.20
CA TRP A 40 -6.39 5.84 17.11
C TRP A 40 -7.46 5.03 17.82
N ALA A 41 -8.51 5.67 18.33
CA ALA A 41 -9.61 5.02 19.02
C ALA A 41 -10.34 3.97 18.16
N ILE A 42 -10.57 4.27 16.89
CA ILE A 42 -11.17 3.33 15.92
C ILE A 42 -10.33 2.07 15.74
N LYS A 43 -9.01 2.16 15.88
CA LYS A 43 -8.07 1.03 15.70
C LYS A 43 -7.92 0.13 16.92
N ILE A 44 -8.52 0.47 18.07
CA ILE A 44 -8.48 -0.38 19.26
C ILE A 44 -9.25 -1.68 18.97
N PRO A 45 -8.67 -2.87 19.24
CA PRO A 45 -9.31 -4.15 18.98
C PRO A 45 -10.65 -4.31 19.74
N VAL A 46 -11.71 -4.67 19.05
CA VAL A 46 -13.07 -4.80 19.60
C VAL A 46 -13.16 -5.98 20.59
N GLU A 47 -12.51 -7.09 20.27
CA GLU A 47 -12.63 -8.34 21.01
C GLU A 47 -12.12 -8.28 22.45
N GLN A 48 -11.11 -7.45 22.71
CA GLN A 48 -10.48 -7.35 24.04
C GLN A 48 -10.85 -6.07 24.81
N PHE A 49 -11.25 -5.01 24.12
CA PHE A 49 -11.38 -3.67 24.70
C PHE A 49 -12.62 -2.90 24.22
N SER A 50 -13.74 -3.60 24.01
CA SER A 50 -14.96 -3.00 23.43
C SER A 50 -15.47 -1.76 24.17
N VAL A 51 -15.48 -1.81 25.51
CA VAL A 51 -15.94 -0.68 26.37
C VAL A 51 -14.98 0.51 26.25
N ILE A 52 -13.66 0.25 26.33
CA ILE A 52 -12.64 1.31 26.24
C ILE A 52 -12.64 1.92 24.84
N ARG A 53 -12.80 1.08 23.81
CA ARG A 53 -12.89 1.54 22.42
C ARG A 53 -14.09 2.45 22.19
N ASN A 54 -15.28 2.03 22.62
CA ASN A 54 -16.49 2.81 22.42
C ASN A 54 -16.42 4.14 23.18
N LEU A 55 -15.97 4.15 24.43
CA LEU A 55 -15.74 5.36 25.18
C LEU A 55 -14.71 6.28 24.53
N ALA A 56 -13.61 5.73 24.00
CA ALA A 56 -12.57 6.49 23.32
C ALA A 56 -13.08 7.09 21.99
N ILE A 57 -13.92 6.37 21.25
CA ILE A 57 -14.54 6.85 20.01
C ILE A 57 -15.52 7.99 20.34
N GLU A 58 -16.45 7.79 21.28
CA GLU A 58 -17.44 8.80 21.66
C GLU A 58 -16.77 10.08 22.17
N THR A 59 -15.81 9.97 23.10
CA THR A 59 -15.12 11.14 23.65
C THR A 59 -14.27 11.85 22.60
N SER A 60 -13.60 11.11 21.71
CA SER A 60 -12.80 11.72 20.64
C SER A 60 -13.67 12.37 19.56
N GLN A 61 -14.86 11.88 19.33
CA GLN A 61 -15.81 12.43 18.36
C GLN A 61 -16.42 13.74 18.89
N VAL A 62 -16.89 13.76 20.15
CA VAL A 62 -17.33 14.97 20.82
C VAL A 62 -16.23 16.04 20.83
N TRP A 63 -15.00 15.62 21.10
CA TRP A 63 -13.86 16.54 21.07
C TRP A 63 -13.59 17.07 19.65
N ALA A 64 -13.66 16.22 18.61
CA ALA A 64 -13.49 16.65 17.22
C ALA A 64 -14.57 17.65 16.80
N ASP A 65 -15.82 17.46 17.22
CA ASP A 65 -16.95 18.35 16.94
C ASP A 65 -16.77 19.74 17.58
N ILE A 66 -16.08 19.82 18.71
CA ILE A 66 -15.73 21.09 19.36
C ILE A 66 -14.47 21.71 18.73
N ALA A 67 -13.45 20.92 18.49
CA ALA A 67 -12.13 21.38 18.06
C ALA A 67 -12.10 21.85 16.60
N ASN A 68 -12.87 21.19 15.72
CA ASN A 68 -12.89 21.49 14.29
C ASN A 68 -13.46 22.89 13.97
N PRO A 69 -14.62 23.30 14.50
CA PRO A 69 -15.14 24.65 14.28
C PRO A 69 -14.23 25.75 14.85
N LEU A 70 -13.52 25.47 15.96
CA LEU A 70 -12.56 26.38 16.57
C LEU A 70 -11.21 26.41 15.84
N GLY A 71 -11.02 25.58 14.84
CA GLY A 71 -9.77 25.50 14.06
C GLY A 71 -8.58 24.95 14.84
N LEU A 72 -8.80 24.23 15.95
CA LEU A 72 -7.74 23.65 16.78
C LEU A 72 -6.98 22.51 16.05
N ASN A 73 -7.54 21.97 14.98
CA ASN A 73 -6.91 20.97 14.09
C ASN A 73 -6.01 21.60 13.01
N LYS A 74 -6.03 22.94 12.84
CA LYS A 74 -5.24 23.63 11.79
C LYS A 74 -3.74 23.30 11.82
N PRO A 75 -3.06 23.21 12.97
CA PRO A 75 -1.65 22.82 13.00
C PRO A 75 -1.42 21.43 12.42
N ARG A 76 -2.33 20.48 12.63
CA ARG A 76 -2.27 19.14 12.06
C ARG A 76 -2.46 19.16 10.55
N VAL A 77 -3.47 19.88 10.06
CA VAL A 77 -3.73 20.08 8.63
C VAL A 77 -2.51 20.71 7.95
N TRP A 78 -1.93 21.75 8.54
CA TRP A 78 -0.72 22.39 8.02
C TRP A 78 0.48 21.41 7.96
N ILE A 79 0.68 20.59 9.00
CA ILE A 79 1.74 19.55 8.99
C ILE A 79 1.49 18.53 7.87
N ASP A 80 0.26 18.14 7.66
CA ASP A 80 -0.09 17.19 6.59
C ASP A 80 0.07 17.83 5.20
N ASP A 81 -0.25 19.12 5.03
CA ASP A 81 0.01 19.89 3.81
C ASP A 81 1.51 20.04 3.52
N VAL A 82 2.33 20.34 4.56
CA VAL A 82 3.79 20.36 4.42
C VAL A 82 4.36 18.99 4.03
N LYS A 83 3.84 17.92 4.63
CA LYS A 83 4.22 16.56 4.22
C LYS A 83 3.86 16.26 2.76
N LEU A 84 2.67 16.64 2.32
CA LEU A 84 2.24 16.52 0.92
C LEU A 84 3.14 17.32 -0.01
N PHE A 85 3.47 18.56 0.35
CA PHE A 85 4.40 19.40 -0.41
C PHE A 85 5.79 18.78 -0.50
N LEU A 86 6.33 18.27 0.61
CA LEU A 86 7.63 17.58 0.62
C LEU A 86 7.61 16.30 -0.22
N LEU A 87 6.54 15.49 -0.12
CA LEU A 87 6.39 14.27 -0.92
C LEU A 87 6.24 14.59 -2.41
N SER A 88 5.51 15.65 -2.78
CA SER A 88 5.41 16.09 -4.19
C SER A 88 6.74 16.58 -4.75
N ASN A 89 7.59 17.19 -3.92
CA ASN A 89 8.94 17.56 -4.33
C ASN A 89 9.86 16.34 -4.46
N LEU A 90 9.65 15.29 -3.64
CA LEU A 90 10.35 14.01 -3.82
C LEU A 90 9.99 13.37 -5.16
N GLU A 91 8.72 13.43 -5.60
CA GLU A 91 8.32 13.00 -6.94
C GLU A 91 9.11 13.70 -8.05
N LYS A 92 9.39 14.99 -7.90
CA LYS A 92 10.16 15.77 -8.88
C LYS A 92 11.66 15.42 -8.86
N ASN A 93 12.20 15.08 -7.70
CA ASN A 93 13.62 14.77 -7.51
C ASN A 93 13.98 13.30 -7.83
N VAL A 94 13.00 12.39 -7.88
CA VAL A 94 13.13 11.02 -8.39
C VAL A 94 13.05 11.02 -9.94
N ILE A 95 13.42 12.11 -10.60
CA ILE A 95 13.68 12.12 -12.04
C ILE A 95 15.07 11.51 -12.24
N PHE A 96 15.13 10.18 -12.29
CA PHE A 96 16.21 9.53 -13.02
C PHE A 96 16.11 10.02 -14.47
N SER A 97 17.22 10.55 -14.97
CA SER A 97 17.40 10.97 -16.34
C SER A 97 16.78 9.93 -17.29
N SER A 98 15.61 10.24 -17.84
CA SER A 98 15.00 9.41 -18.87
C SER A 98 15.69 9.70 -20.20
N ASN A 99 16.84 9.07 -20.40
CA ASN A 99 17.42 8.97 -21.73
C ASN A 99 16.59 7.95 -22.51
N LYS A 100 15.95 8.46 -23.58
CA LYS A 100 15.36 7.77 -24.74
C LYS A 100 15.20 6.25 -24.59
N ILE A 101 14.05 5.84 -24.10
CA ILE A 101 13.69 4.41 -24.06
C ILE A 101 13.15 4.05 -25.44
N GLN A 102 13.92 3.24 -26.17
CA GLN A 102 13.36 2.44 -27.26
C GLN A 102 12.33 1.49 -26.66
N LYS A 103 11.09 1.62 -27.10
CA LYS A 103 9.97 0.75 -26.74
C LYS A 103 10.29 -0.66 -27.26
N VAL A 104 10.92 -1.47 -26.42
CA VAL A 104 11.10 -2.89 -26.71
C VAL A 104 9.72 -3.52 -26.62
N LYS A 105 9.17 -3.86 -27.76
CA LYS A 105 7.90 -4.55 -27.91
C LYS A 105 8.13 -6.03 -27.57
N ASN A 106 8.32 -6.34 -26.27
CA ASN A 106 8.44 -7.70 -25.78
C ASN A 106 7.04 -8.29 -25.64
N GLN A 107 6.55 -8.91 -26.72
CA GLN A 107 5.45 -9.87 -26.55
C GLN A 107 6.00 -11.08 -25.78
N PRO A 108 5.28 -11.57 -24.77
CA PRO A 108 5.70 -12.77 -24.07
C PRO A 108 5.73 -13.96 -25.03
N HIS A 109 6.92 -14.49 -25.29
CA HIS A 109 7.07 -15.73 -26.06
C HIS A 109 6.87 -16.90 -25.07
N LEU A 110 5.62 -17.14 -24.68
CA LEU A 110 5.27 -18.21 -23.75
C LEU A 110 4.91 -19.48 -24.52
N ALA A 111 5.41 -20.61 -24.01
CA ALA A 111 4.98 -21.89 -24.51
C ALA A 111 3.47 -22.07 -24.23
N SER A 112 2.68 -22.21 -25.28
CA SER A 112 1.24 -22.51 -25.21
C SER A 112 1.01 -24.01 -25.01
N PRO A 113 0.01 -24.44 -24.23
CA PRO A 113 -0.98 -23.68 -23.50
C PRO A 113 -0.51 -23.23 -22.11
N ILE A 114 -1.08 -22.10 -21.61
CA ILE A 114 -0.85 -21.63 -20.24
C ILE A 114 -1.77 -22.42 -19.29
N ASN A 115 -1.15 -23.16 -18.37
CA ASN A 115 -1.88 -24.01 -17.44
C ASN A 115 -1.75 -23.57 -15.97
N THR A 116 -0.68 -22.84 -15.65
CA THR A 116 -0.35 -22.49 -14.26
C THR A 116 -0.07 -21.01 -14.11
N ILE A 117 -0.87 -20.35 -13.27
CA ILE A 117 -0.76 -18.93 -12.95
C ILE A 117 -0.61 -18.77 -11.44
N ALA A 118 0.34 -17.95 -10.97
CA ALA A 118 0.46 -17.59 -9.56
C ALA A 118 -0.09 -16.18 -9.31
N LEU A 119 -0.89 -16.05 -8.25
CA LEU A 119 -1.35 -14.79 -7.69
C LEU A 119 -0.45 -14.45 -6.51
N VAL A 120 0.30 -13.36 -6.59
CA VAL A 120 1.33 -12.97 -5.62
C VAL A 120 1.01 -11.60 -5.03
N GLY A 121 1.20 -11.42 -3.72
CA GLY A 121 1.05 -10.08 -3.17
C GLY A 121 0.64 -9.97 -1.72
N ASP A 122 0.26 -8.76 -1.36
CA ASP A 122 -0.17 -8.38 -0.01
C ASP A 122 -1.70 -8.48 0.17
N SER A 123 -2.26 -7.69 1.09
CA SER A 123 -3.71 -7.70 1.38
C SER A 123 -4.56 -7.22 0.21
N ILE A 124 -4.07 -6.34 -0.66
CA ILE A 124 -4.82 -5.92 -1.85
C ILE A 124 -5.02 -7.12 -2.78
N MET A 125 -4.00 -7.94 -2.99
CA MET A 125 -4.16 -9.21 -3.71
C MET A 125 -5.11 -10.14 -2.97
N ALA A 126 -4.83 -10.43 -1.70
CA ALA A 126 -5.50 -11.46 -0.93
C ALA A 126 -7.02 -11.22 -0.77
N VAL A 127 -7.38 -10.00 -0.42
CA VAL A 127 -8.76 -9.67 0.00
C VAL A 127 -9.66 -9.32 -1.18
N SER A 128 -9.11 -8.58 -2.16
CA SER A 128 -9.96 -7.96 -3.17
C SER A 128 -9.80 -8.58 -4.56
N VAL A 129 -8.55 -8.82 -4.99
CA VAL A 129 -8.25 -9.14 -6.39
C VAL A 129 -8.25 -10.65 -6.63
N ALA A 130 -7.59 -11.43 -5.76
CA ALA A 130 -7.42 -12.87 -5.96
C ALA A 130 -8.74 -13.67 -6.04
N PRO A 131 -9.79 -13.40 -5.22
CA PRO A 131 -11.05 -14.12 -5.35
C PRO A 131 -11.68 -13.95 -6.73
N ASN A 132 -11.63 -12.73 -7.27
CA ASN A 132 -12.17 -12.40 -8.58
C ASN A 132 -11.31 -12.96 -9.71
N LEU A 133 -9.98 -12.81 -9.65
CA LEU A 133 -9.06 -13.40 -10.63
C LEU A 133 -9.18 -14.92 -10.68
N ASN A 134 -9.23 -15.57 -9.52
CA ASN A 134 -9.37 -17.03 -9.46
C ASN A 134 -10.63 -17.52 -10.16
N ARG A 135 -11.74 -16.81 -9.98
CA ARG A 135 -13.02 -17.11 -10.66
C ARG A 135 -12.89 -16.94 -12.18
N GLU A 136 -12.34 -15.84 -12.65
CA GLU A 136 -12.23 -15.55 -14.08
C GLU A 136 -11.19 -16.48 -14.78
N LEU A 137 -10.05 -16.73 -14.15
CA LEU A 137 -9.03 -17.64 -14.69
C LEU A 137 -9.55 -19.08 -14.81
N LYS A 138 -10.36 -19.55 -13.87
CA LYS A 138 -11.02 -20.86 -13.95
C LYS A 138 -11.99 -20.93 -15.12
N LYS A 139 -12.79 -19.86 -15.37
CA LYS A 139 -13.66 -19.80 -16.55
C LYS A 139 -12.89 -19.85 -17.86
N LEU A 140 -11.67 -19.32 -17.88
CA LEU A 140 -10.76 -19.37 -19.03
C LEU A 140 -9.98 -20.68 -19.15
N GLY A 141 -10.31 -21.70 -18.34
CA GLY A 141 -9.71 -23.03 -18.44
C GLY A 141 -8.32 -23.16 -17.82
N ILE A 142 -7.88 -22.20 -17.01
CA ILE A 142 -6.60 -22.33 -16.28
C ILE A 142 -6.71 -23.44 -15.25
N ALA A 143 -5.88 -24.47 -15.43
CA ALA A 143 -5.92 -25.69 -14.61
C ALA A 143 -5.46 -25.42 -13.17
N THR A 144 -4.43 -24.60 -13.00
CA THR A 144 -3.83 -24.33 -11.69
C THR A 144 -3.67 -22.85 -11.43
N VAL A 145 -4.30 -22.35 -10.35
CA VAL A 145 -4.10 -21.00 -9.83
C VAL A 145 -3.47 -21.10 -8.45
N ILE A 146 -2.19 -20.75 -8.37
CA ILE A 146 -1.41 -20.81 -7.13
C ILE A 146 -1.67 -19.54 -6.32
N GLN A 147 -2.01 -19.70 -5.05
CA GLN A 147 -2.26 -18.61 -4.12
C GLN A 147 -1.00 -18.32 -3.29
N ALA A 148 -0.16 -17.43 -3.78
CA ALA A 148 1.10 -17.04 -3.14
C ALA A 148 1.02 -15.60 -2.63
N TYR A 149 0.07 -15.31 -1.74
CA TYR A 149 -0.14 -14.00 -1.15
C TYR A 149 -0.29 -14.06 0.37
N LYS A 150 0.07 -12.96 1.04
CA LYS A 150 0.00 -12.83 2.50
C LYS A 150 -0.33 -11.40 2.89
N SER A 151 -1.46 -11.18 3.56
CA SER A 151 -1.87 -9.87 4.07
C SER A 151 -0.86 -9.27 5.03
N GLY A 152 -0.71 -7.93 5.00
CA GLY A 152 0.19 -7.20 5.89
C GLY A 152 1.67 -7.26 5.49
N THR A 153 2.02 -7.89 4.36
CA THR A 153 3.40 -8.06 3.91
C THR A 153 3.81 -7.03 2.86
N GLY A 154 5.12 -6.97 2.63
CA GLY A 154 5.74 -6.11 1.63
C GLY A 154 7.24 -6.42 1.54
N LEU A 155 7.98 -5.63 0.80
CA LEU A 155 9.43 -5.78 0.65
C LEU A 155 10.20 -4.99 1.74
N ALA A 156 9.54 -4.02 2.39
CA ALA A 156 10.16 -3.20 3.43
C ALA A 156 10.41 -3.97 4.74
N ARG A 157 9.69 -5.05 5.02
CA ARG A 157 9.71 -5.76 6.30
C ARG A 157 10.01 -7.26 6.16
N PRO A 158 11.22 -7.64 5.65
CA PRO A 158 11.62 -9.05 5.56
C PRO A 158 11.78 -9.72 6.94
N ASP A 159 11.91 -8.95 8.01
CA ASP A 159 11.87 -9.41 9.39
C ASP A 159 10.49 -9.94 9.81
N TYR A 160 9.41 -9.39 9.26
CA TYR A 160 8.05 -9.87 9.47
C TYR A 160 7.70 -11.03 8.52
N PHE A 161 8.00 -10.86 7.22
CA PHE A 161 7.74 -11.87 6.20
C PHE A 161 8.75 -11.73 5.07
N ASN A 162 9.63 -12.71 4.95
CA ASN A 162 10.68 -12.69 3.95
C ASN A 162 10.21 -13.38 2.67
N TRP A 163 9.81 -12.60 1.69
CA TRP A 163 9.35 -13.10 0.39
C TRP A 163 10.37 -13.99 -0.31
N MET A 164 11.68 -13.77 -0.14
CA MET A 164 12.73 -14.56 -0.77
C MET A 164 12.75 -16.00 -0.25
N THR A 165 12.33 -16.24 0.98
CA THR A 165 12.28 -17.57 1.60
C THR A 165 10.86 -18.17 1.55
N GLU A 166 9.83 -17.34 1.60
CA GLU A 166 8.45 -17.81 1.73
C GLU A 166 7.78 -18.07 0.36
N TYR A 167 8.09 -17.27 -0.66
CA TYR A 167 7.49 -17.46 -1.98
C TYR A 167 7.74 -18.86 -2.57
N PRO A 168 8.97 -19.43 -2.55
CA PRO A 168 9.19 -20.80 -3.01
C PRO A 168 8.37 -21.85 -2.25
N LYS A 169 8.12 -21.64 -0.94
CA LYS A 169 7.28 -22.54 -0.14
C LYS A 169 5.81 -22.44 -0.56
N LEU A 170 5.33 -21.20 -0.79
CA LEU A 170 3.95 -20.95 -1.23
C LEU A 170 3.67 -21.56 -2.62
N LEU A 171 4.68 -21.65 -3.47
CA LEU A 171 4.55 -22.35 -4.76
C LEU A 171 4.37 -23.87 -4.62
N GLY A 172 4.78 -24.47 -3.52
CA GLY A 172 4.64 -25.92 -3.29
C GLY A 172 5.32 -26.79 -4.34
N GLY A 173 6.44 -26.32 -4.91
CA GLY A 173 7.15 -26.99 -6.00
C GLY A 173 6.56 -26.78 -7.40
N GLN A 174 5.46 -26.03 -7.52
CA GLN A 174 4.85 -25.71 -8.81
C GLN A 174 5.62 -24.59 -9.51
N LEU A 175 5.58 -24.58 -10.84
CA LEU A 175 6.26 -23.59 -11.68
C LEU A 175 5.22 -22.79 -12.47
N PRO A 176 4.86 -21.58 -12.02
CA PRO A 176 3.93 -20.76 -12.76
C PRO A 176 4.54 -20.24 -14.05
N GLN A 177 3.76 -20.25 -15.13
CA GLN A 177 4.14 -19.65 -16.41
C GLN A 177 3.85 -18.14 -16.41
N ILE A 178 2.80 -17.75 -15.70
CA ILE A 178 2.38 -16.36 -15.50
C ILE A 178 2.33 -16.06 -14.01
N ILE A 179 2.76 -14.87 -13.64
CA ILE A 179 2.62 -14.32 -12.28
C ILE A 179 1.85 -13.02 -12.37
N ILE A 180 0.79 -12.89 -11.59
CA ILE A 180 0.06 -11.64 -11.39
C ILE A 180 0.41 -11.14 -9.99
N CYS A 181 1.09 -10.00 -9.90
CA CYS A 181 1.65 -9.49 -8.65
C CYS A 181 1.03 -8.13 -8.26
N VAL A 182 0.50 -8.03 -7.05
CA VAL A 182 0.05 -6.77 -6.41
C VAL A 182 0.66 -6.69 -5.02
N ILE A 183 1.70 -5.90 -4.83
CA ILE A 183 2.43 -5.79 -3.56
C ILE A 183 2.97 -4.38 -3.35
N GLY A 184 3.15 -3.97 -2.09
CA GLY A 184 3.81 -2.72 -1.72
C GLY A 184 2.93 -1.77 -0.92
N SER A 185 1.64 -2.08 -0.70
CA SER A 185 0.76 -1.20 0.09
C SER A 185 1.26 -1.00 1.52
N ASN A 186 2.05 -1.94 2.05
CA ASN A 186 2.66 -1.86 3.38
C ASN A 186 4.09 -1.28 3.38
N ASP A 187 4.63 -0.93 2.23
CA ASP A 187 6.03 -0.52 2.10
C ASP A 187 6.26 1.00 2.23
N ALA A 188 5.18 1.79 2.35
CA ALA A 188 5.24 3.23 2.55
C ALA A 188 5.72 3.64 3.96
N GLN A 189 6.78 3.01 4.45
CA GLN A 189 7.35 3.16 5.78
C GLN A 189 8.87 3.08 5.77
N GLY A 190 9.52 3.58 6.84
CA GLY A 190 10.94 3.34 7.05
C GLY A 190 11.22 1.89 7.44
N PHE A 191 12.46 1.46 7.25
CA PHE A 191 12.94 0.14 7.66
C PHE A 191 14.38 0.19 8.17
N GLN A 192 14.81 -0.87 8.84
CA GLN A 192 16.15 -1.01 9.38
C GLN A 192 16.90 -2.15 8.67
N VAL A 193 18.18 -1.93 8.40
CA VAL A 193 19.13 -2.94 7.91
C VAL A 193 20.38 -2.87 8.78
N GLY A 194 20.63 -3.91 9.53
CA GLY A 194 21.68 -3.88 10.56
C GLY A 194 21.38 -2.77 11.58
N ASN A 195 22.35 -1.89 11.80
CA ASN A 195 22.21 -0.73 12.70
C ASN A 195 21.75 0.54 11.99
N LYS A 196 21.54 0.52 10.67
CA LYS A 196 21.13 1.69 9.89
C LYS A 196 19.64 1.74 9.67
N VAL A 197 19.02 2.89 9.99
CA VAL A 197 17.60 3.16 9.75
C VAL A 197 17.45 3.95 8.45
N TYR A 198 16.60 3.49 7.57
CA TYR A 198 16.25 4.11 6.29
C TYR A 198 14.85 4.72 6.39
N GLN A 199 14.78 6.04 6.29
CA GLN A 199 13.50 6.75 6.36
C GLN A 199 12.84 6.79 4.98
N PHE A 200 11.54 6.49 4.91
CA PHE A 200 10.78 6.53 3.67
C PHE A 200 10.93 7.88 2.95
N GLY A 201 11.19 7.83 1.65
CA GLY A 201 11.34 9.01 0.80
C GLY A 201 12.75 9.61 0.77
N GLN A 202 13.70 9.09 1.55
CA GLN A 202 15.10 9.49 1.43
C GLN A 202 15.78 8.72 0.27
N PRO A 203 16.81 9.30 -0.35
CA PRO A 203 17.54 8.63 -1.45
C PRO A 203 18.04 7.24 -1.06
N GLU A 204 18.63 7.09 0.11
CA GLU A 204 19.18 5.83 0.60
C GLU A 204 18.10 4.78 0.83
N TRP A 205 16.89 5.22 1.23
CA TRP A 205 15.72 4.33 1.33
C TRP A 205 15.35 3.79 -0.05
N SER A 206 15.28 4.68 -1.04
CA SER A 206 14.92 4.32 -2.41
C SER A 206 15.92 3.35 -3.03
N GLU A 207 17.21 3.57 -2.82
CA GLU A 207 18.27 2.69 -3.29
C GLU A 207 18.19 1.29 -2.66
N GLU A 208 17.98 1.23 -1.35
CA GLU A 208 17.88 -0.05 -0.64
C GLU A 208 16.59 -0.78 -0.99
N TYR A 209 15.47 -0.06 -1.13
CA TYR A 209 14.22 -0.65 -1.59
C TYR A 209 14.33 -1.19 -3.02
N ALA A 210 15.01 -0.46 -3.91
CA ALA A 210 15.27 -0.89 -5.28
C ALA A 210 16.03 -2.21 -5.35
N LYS A 211 17.05 -2.43 -4.50
CA LYS A 211 17.78 -3.71 -4.41
C LYS A 211 16.86 -4.87 -4.00
N ARG A 212 15.97 -4.61 -3.04
CA ARG A 212 14.98 -5.62 -2.61
C ARG A 212 13.98 -5.93 -3.71
N LEU A 213 13.50 -4.90 -4.41
CA LEU A 213 12.62 -5.05 -5.56
C LEU A 213 13.29 -5.86 -6.68
N GLU A 214 14.53 -5.56 -7.01
CA GLU A 214 15.28 -6.29 -8.03
C GLU A 214 15.46 -7.77 -7.66
N SER A 215 15.85 -8.06 -6.42
CA SER A 215 15.97 -9.42 -5.93
C SER A 215 14.63 -10.17 -6.01
N PHE A 216 13.54 -9.51 -5.64
CA PHE A 216 12.19 -10.05 -5.72
C PHE A 216 11.77 -10.33 -7.17
N LEU A 217 12.03 -9.40 -8.09
CA LEU A 217 11.73 -9.56 -9.51
C LEU A 217 12.53 -10.71 -10.13
N MET A 218 13.82 -10.83 -9.80
CA MET A 218 14.63 -11.96 -10.25
C MET A 218 14.06 -13.29 -9.77
N MET A 219 13.60 -13.36 -8.53
CA MET A 219 12.96 -14.56 -7.99
C MET A 219 11.64 -14.87 -8.70
N LEU A 220 10.78 -13.88 -8.94
CA LEU A 220 9.51 -14.07 -9.65
C LEU A 220 9.74 -14.55 -11.09
N LYS A 221 10.73 -14.01 -11.79
CA LYS A 221 11.08 -14.37 -13.18
C LYS A 221 11.82 -15.70 -13.31
N ALA A 222 12.14 -16.35 -12.20
CA ALA A 222 12.80 -17.66 -12.24
C ALA A 222 11.98 -18.64 -13.12
N LYS A 223 12.69 -19.45 -13.91
CA LYS A 223 12.08 -20.41 -14.86
C LYS A 223 11.26 -19.77 -15.99
N ASN A 224 11.62 -18.52 -16.38
CA ASN A 224 11.01 -17.78 -17.49
C ASN A 224 9.51 -17.45 -17.32
N ALA A 225 9.04 -17.32 -16.10
CA ALA A 225 7.70 -16.81 -15.85
C ALA A 225 7.57 -15.36 -16.35
N HIS A 226 6.44 -15.03 -16.98
CA HIS A 226 6.10 -13.65 -17.30
C HIS A 226 5.34 -13.01 -16.14
N VAL A 227 5.76 -11.81 -15.71
CA VAL A 227 5.19 -11.11 -14.56
C VAL A 227 4.28 -9.99 -15.03
N TYR A 228 3.02 -10.02 -14.62
CA TYR A 228 2.10 -8.90 -14.69
C TYR A 228 2.09 -8.18 -13.34
N TRP A 229 2.80 -7.06 -13.29
CA TRP A 229 2.84 -6.23 -12.10
C TRP A 229 1.71 -5.23 -12.12
N VAL A 230 0.81 -5.35 -11.17
CA VAL A 230 -0.36 -4.46 -11.03
C VAL A 230 0.01 -3.32 -10.07
N ALA A 231 0.01 -2.10 -10.56
CA ALA A 231 0.30 -0.92 -9.76
C ALA A 231 -0.71 -0.76 -8.61
N LEU A 232 -0.26 -0.18 -7.50
CA LEU A 232 -1.14 0.10 -6.36
C LEU A 232 -2.17 1.18 -6.74
N PRO A 233 -3.44 1.04 -6.33
CA PRO A 233 -4.48 2.01 -6.63
C PRO A 233 -4.29 3.32 -5.86
N LYS A 234 -4.99 4.38 -6.27
CA LYS A 234 -5.13 5.61 -5.49
C LYS A 234 -5.70 5.31 -4.10
N MET A 235 -5.27 6.05 -3.08
CA MET A 235 -5.71 5.90 -1.70
C MET A 235 -6.57 7.08 -1.26
N ARG A 236 -7.53 6.86 -0.33
CA ARG A 236 -8.39 7.94 0.16
C ARG A 236 -7.60 9.01 0.90
N SER A 237 -6.66 8.61 1.76
CA SER A 237 -5.80 9.54 2.49
C SER A 237 -4.80 10.18 1.54
N PRO A 238 -4.82 11.51 1.33
CA PRO A 238 -3.88 12.17 0.42
C PRO A 238 -2.41 11.97 0.82
N VAL A 239 -2.12 11.96 2.13
CA VAL A 239 -0.76 11.75 2.66
C VAL A 239 -0.28 10.33 2.38
N PHE A 240 -1.16 9.34 2.53
CA PHE A 240 -0.81 7.96 2.22
C PHE A 240 -0.74 7.73 0.71
N ASP A 241 -1.65 8.32 -0.05
CA ASP A 241 -1.64 8.26 -1.52
C ASP A 241 -0.33 8.80 -2.09
N ALA A 242 0.12 9.97 -1.63
CA ALA A 242 1.40 10.54 -2.08
C ALA A 242 2.56 9.57 -1.90
N LYS A 243 2.62 8.84 -0.78
CA LYS A 243 3.63 7.80 -0.55
C LYS A 243 3.48 6.62 -1.52
N ILE A 244 2.24 6.17 -1.75
CA ILE A 244 1.96 5.08 -2.70
C ILE A 244 2.34 5.46 -4.13
N GLN A 245 2.12 6.73 -4.53
CA GLN A 245 2.54 7.19 -5.86
C GLN A 245 4.08 7.25 -5.99
N VAL A 246 4.81 7.60 -4.93
CA VAL A 246 6.28 7.50 -4.91
C VAL A 246 6.73 6.05 -5.14
N LEU A 247 6.11 5.08 -4.44
CA LEU A 247 6.38 3.65 -4.64
C LEU A 247 6.04 3.20 -6.06
N ASN A 248 4.85 3.51 -6.57
CA ASN A 248 4.45 3.16 -7.92
C ASN A 248 5.43 3.69 -8.97
N LYS A 249 5.91 4.93 -8.80
CA LYS A 249 6.88 5.54 -9.70
C LYS A 249 8.23 4.83 -9.64
N LEU A 250 8.74 4.56 -8.43
CA LEU A 250 9.99 3.83 -8.24
C LEU A 250 9.91 2.45 -8.90
N VAL A 251 8.83 1.71 -8.66
CA VAL A 251 8.60 0.40 -9.26
C VAL A 251 8.52 0.52 -10.77
N ALA A 252 7.68 1.42 -11.32
CA ALA A 252 7.52 1.59 -12.76
C ALA A 252 8.87 1.85 -13.47
N THR A 253 9.70 2.74 -12.92
CA THR A 253 11.03 3.04 -13.46
C THR A 253 11.93 1.79 -13.52
N HIS A 254 11.86 0.92 -12.52
CA HIS A 254 12.64 -0.32 -12.51
C HIS A 254 12.08 -1.36 -13.47
N LEU A 255 10.76 -1.44 -13.64
CA LEU A 255 10.13 -2.40 -14.54
C LEU A 255 10.31 -2.07 -16.01
N GLU A 256 10.41 -0.78 -16.36
CA GLU A 256 10.63 -0.33 -17.75
C GLU A 256 11.89 -0.92 -18.39
N GLN A 257 12.88 -1.28 -17.58
CA GLN A 257 14.15 -1.84 -18.01
C GLN A 257 14.18 -3.38 -17.99
N GLN A 258 13.09 -4.02 -17.60
CA GLN A 258 13.02 -5.45 -17.35
C GLN A 258 12.23 -6.19 -18.44
N ALA A 259 12.89 -7.08 -19.18
CA ALA A 259 12.21 -8.02 -20.08
C ALA A 259 11.36 -9.03 -19.28
N GLY A 260 10.24 -9.48 -19.84
CA GLY A 260 9.36 -10.46 -19.21
C GLY A 260 8.49 -9.91 -18.10
N ILE A 261 8.32 -8.57 -18.03
CA ILE A 261 7.42 -7.92 -17.09
C ILE A 261 6.50 -6.96 -17.84
N THR A 262 5.22 -7.00 -17.52
CA THR A 262 4.20 -6.06 -17.99
C THR A 262 3.64 -5.30 -16.81
N LEU A 263 3.73 -3.96 -16.83
CA LEU A 263 3.09 -3.11 -15.84
C LEU A 263 1.62 -2.87 -16.20
N ILE A 264 0.72 -3.13 -15.26
CA ILE A 264 -0.72 -2.86 -15.38
C ILE A 264 -1.08 -1.63 -14.54
N PRO A 265 -1.50 -0.51 -15.15
CA PRO A 265 -1.84 0.70 -14.44
C PRO A 265 -3.25 0.61 -13.85
N THR A 266 -3.36 0.29 -12.58
CA THR A 266 -4.63 0.12 -11.85
C THR A 266 -5.56 1.32 -11.95
N ASN A 267 -5.00 2.53 -11.91
CA ASN A 267 -5.81 3.76 -11.92
C ASN A 267 -6.61 3.93 -13.22
N THR A 268 -6.05 3.55 -14.37
CA THR A 268 -6.76 3.61 -15.66
C THR A 268 -7.88 2.57 -15.77
N ILE A 269 -7.80 1.50 -14.99
CA ILE A 269 -8.84 0.47 -14.93
C ILE A 269 -9.96 0.91 -14.00
N LEU A 270 -9.62 1.38 -12.79
CA LEU A 270 -10.61 1.76 -11.79
C LEU A 270 -11.29 3.09 -12.13
N SER A 271 -10.56 4.02 -12.72
CA SER A 271 -10.93 5.42 -12.93
C SER A 271 -10.49 5.88 -14.32
N PRO A 272 -11.04 5.32 -15.42
CA PRO A 272 -10.56 5.59 -16.78
C PRO A 272 -10.65 7.08 -17.17
N ASP A 273 -11.72 7.76 -16.76
CA ASP A 273 -11.95 9.17 -17.08
C ASP A 273 -11.15 10.13 -16.17
N SER A 274 -10.67 9.65 -15.03
CA SER A 274 -9.96 10.45 -14.03
C SER A 274 -8.88 9.64 -13.31
N PRO A 275 -7.85 9.12 -13.99
CA PRO A 275 -6.91 8.16 -13.42
C PRO A 275 -6.06 8.71 -12.25
N ASN A 276 -6.05 10.03 -12.07
CA ASN A 276 -5.36 10.69 -10.96
C ASN A 276 -6.27 10.93 -9.74
N THR A 277 -7.52 10.47 -9.78
CA THR A 277 -8.52 10.69 -8.73
C THR A 277 -8.83 9.38 -8.00
N TYR A 278 -8.90 9.43 -6.65
CA TYR A 278 -9.48 8.37 -5.86
C TYR A 278 -10.99 8.31 -6.13
N LEU A 279 -11.48 7.17 -6.59
CA LEU A 279 -12.92 6.95 -6.74
C LEU A 279 -13.39 5.93 -5.70
N GLU A 280 -14.36 6.34 -4.92
CA GLU A 280 -15.06 5.49 -3.97
C GLU A 280 -16.20 4.72 -4.66
N TYR A 281 -16.85 5.37 -5.62
CA TYR A 281 -17.96 4.81 -6.41
C TYR A 281 -17.70 4.94 -7.90
N ALA A 282 -18.23 4.02 -8.68
CA ALA A 282 -18.28 4.12 -10.13
C ALA A 282 -19.69 3.77 -10.64
N GLN A 283 -20.03 4.26 -11.83
CA GLN A 283 -21.23 3.85 -12.53
C GLN A 283 -20.91 2.63 -13.39
N ASP A 284 -21.70 1.58 -13.21
CA ASP A 284 -21.74 0.43 -14.12
C ASP A 284 -23.01 0.53 -14.97
N PRO A 285 -22.93 0.39 -16.31
CA PRO A 285 -24.09 0.51 -17.18
C PRO A 285 -25.21 -0.49 -16.90
N LYS A 286 -24.90 -1.64 -16.29
CA LYS A 286 -25.85 -2.73 -16.01
C LYS A 286 -26.25 -2.79 -14.54
N LEU A 287 -25.33 -2.49 -13.62
CA LEU A 287 -25.49 -2.67 -12.19
C LEU A 287 -25.78 -1.35 -11.44
N GLY A 288 -25.68 -0.21 -12.14
CA GLY A 288 -25.84 1.11 -11.52
C GLY A 288 -24.61 1.57 -10.77
N GLN A 289 -24.80 2.29 -9.67
CA GLN A 289 -23.69 2.77 -8.84
C GLN A 289 -23.10 1.64 -8.02
N GLU A 290 -21.81 1.37 -8.18
CA GLU A 290 -21.06 0.38 -7.43
C GLU A 290 -20.04 1.03 -6.49
N HIS A 291 -19.96 0.51 -5.27
CA HIS A 291 -18.95 0.91 -4.28
C HIS A 291 -17.64 0.17 -4.55
N LEU A 292 -16.60 0.87 -5.00
CA LEU A 292 -15.33 0.26 -5.44
C LEU A 292 -14.32 0.03 -4.31
N ARG A 293 -14.50 0.69 -3.16
CA ARG A 293 -13.49 0.72 -2.09
C ARG A 293 -14.10 0.24 -0.77
N THR A 294 -13.25 -0.28 0.11
CA THR A 294 -13.66 -0.54 1.50
C THR A 294 -13.58 0.73 2.34
N GLU A 295 -14.19 0.69 3.53
CA GLU A 295 -14.25 1.85 4.44
C GLU A 295 -12.89 2.39 4.87
N ASP A 296 -11.82 1.57 4.81
CA ASP A 296 -10.47 2.01 5.13
C ASP A 296 -9.85 2.93 4.06
N GLY A 297 -10.44 3.00 2.85
CA GLY A 297 -9.95 3.78 1.73
C GLY A 297 -8.64 3.26 1.12
N ILE A 298 -8.25 2.03 1.43
CA ILE A 298 -7.03 1.35 0.96
C ILE A 298 -7.41 0.16 0.08
N HIS A 299 -8.21 -0.77 0.61
CA HIS A 299 -8.60 -1.98 -0.10
C HIS A 299 -9.75 -1.73 -1.09
N LEU A 300 -9.87 -2.63 -2.04
CA LEU A 300 -11.01 -2.65 -2.97
C LEU A 300 -12.14 -3.47 -2.35
N SER A 301 -13.37 -3.05 -2.60
CA SER A 301 -14.56 -3.87 -2.37
C SER A 301 -14.59 -5.05 -3.35
N ASP A 302 -15.60 -5.93 -3.26
CA ASP A 302 -15.79 -6.98 -4.27
C ASP A 302 -16.00 -6.39 -5.68
N ALA A 303 -16.78 -5.32 -5.81
CA ALA A 303 -17.01 -4.65 -7.10
C ALA A 303 -15.71 -4.03 -7.65
N GLY A 304 -14.91 -3.34 -6.82
CA GLY A 304 -13.62 -2.80 -7.21
C GLY A 304 -12.62 -3.90 -7.57
N GLY A 305 -12.58 -4.98 -6.80
CA GLY A 305 -11.76 -6.16 -7.07
C GLY A 305 -12.15 -6.86 -8.37
N ARG A 306 -13.45 -6.99 -8.66
CA ARG A 306 -13.97 -7.52 -9.92
C ARG A 306 -13.55 -6.64 -11.10
N LYS A 307 -13.73 -5.33 -10.99
CA LYS A 307 -13.35 -4.38 -12.04
C LYS A 307 -11.85 -4.47 -12.35
N LEU A 308 -11.00 -4.51 -11.31
CA LEU A 308 -9.55 -4.66 -11.49
C LEU A 308 -9.18 -6.02 -12.09
N ALA A 309 -9.78 -7.11 -11.63
CA ALA A 309 -9.56 -8.45 -12.15
C ALA A 309 -9.89 -8.56 -13.64
N LEU A 310 -11.03 -8.02 -14.08
CA LEU A 310 -11.41 -7.97 -15.49
C LEU A 310 -10.43 -7.13 -16.31
N GLY A 311 -9.96 -6.01 -15.77
CA GLY A 311 -8.90 -5.22 -16.38
C GLY A 311 -7.60 -6.01 -16.55
N VAL A 312 -7.16 -6.74 -15.54
CA VAL A 312 -5.98 -7.63 -15.62
C VAL A 312 -6.19 -8.70 -16.71
N ILE A 313 -7.33 -9.36 -16.74
CA ILE A 313 -7.66 -10.35 -17.79
C ILE A 313 -7.61 -9.72 -19.19
N SER A 314 -8.08 -8.48 -19.34
CA SER A 314 -7.98 -7.75 -20.62
C SER A 314 -6.53 -7.55 -21.08
N TYR A 315 -5.61 -7.28 -20.15
CA TYR A 315 -4.17 -7.21 -20.45
C TYR A 315 -3.60 -8.56 -20.89
N LEU A 316 -3.94 -9.63 -20.19
CA LEU A 316 -3.50 -10.99 -20.57
C LEU A 316 -4.04 -11.39 -21.96
N ASN A 317 -5.30 -11.08 -22.24
CA ASN A 317 -5.93 -11.31 -23.55
C ASN A 317 -5.23 -10.51 -24.67
N ARG A 318 -4.98 -9.22 -24.44
CA ARG A 318 -4.27 -8.35 -25.39
C ARG A 318 -2.87 -8.90 -25.73
N ASP A 319 -2.20 -9.49 -24.76
CA ASP A 319 -0.87 -10.06 -24.91
C ASP A 319 -0.91 -11.50 -25.44
N GLY A 320 -2.10 -12.03 -25.80
CA GLY A 320 -2.29 -13.33 -26.44
C GLY A 320 -2.12 -14.53 -25.48
N ILE A 321 -2.18 -14.31 -24.15
CA ILE A 321 -1.93 -15.37 -23.15
C ILE A 321 -2.92 -16.52 -23.29
N PHE A 322 -4.15 -16.24 -23.69
CA PHE A 322 -5.21 -17.24 -23.87
C PHE A 322 -5.50 -17.58 -25.34
N ALA A 323 -4.65 -17.10 -26.27
CA ALA A 323 -4.79 -17.44 -27.69
C ALA A 323 -4.51 -18.93 -27.90
N GLY A 324 -5.54 -19.69 -28.37
CA GLY A 324 -5.47 -21.12 -28.56
C GLY A 324 -6.04 -21.98 -27.41
N GLN A 325 -6.56 -21.36 -26.37
CA GLN A 325 -7.44 -22.03 -25.42
C GLN A 325 -8.87 -22.00 -26.02
N ASP A 326 -9.24 -23.08 -26.64
CA ASP A 326 -10.56 -23.25 -27.28
C ASP A 326 -11.65 -23.04 -26.20
N SER A 327 -12.56 -22.10 -26.45
CA SER A 327 -13.77 -21.86 -25.66
C SER A 327 -14.85 -22.93 -25.90
N SER A 328 -14.43 -24.17 -26.11
CA SER A 328 -15.31 -25.32 -26.32
C SER A 328 -15.43 -26.13 -25.02
N LYS A 329 -16.20 -25.63 -24.07
CA LYS A 329 -16.97 -26.46 -23.12
C LYS A 329 -18.19 -25.72 -22.64
#